data_bb502f6d53d0a7b5f00e5bd08bd8f5fa
#
_entry.id   bb502f6d53d0a7b5f00e5bd08bd8f5fa
#
_cell.length_a   1.000
_cell.length_b   1.000
_cell.length_c   1.000
_cell.angle_alpha   90.00
_cell.angle_beta   90.00
_cell.angle_gamma   90.00
#
_symmetry.space_group_name_H-M   'P 1'
#
loop_
_entity.id
_entity.type
_entity.pdbx_description
1 polymer ?
#
loop_
_entity_poly.entity_id
_entity_poly.type
_entity_poly.pdbx_seq_one_letter_code
_entity_poly.pdbx_strand_id
1 'polypeptide(L)'
;MNLHAVRAIYAFEMARTRRTLFQSIVSPVISTSLYFVVFGAAIGSRISEVDGITYGAFIVPGLIMLSLLTQSVSNASFGIYFPKFTGTIYELLSVPVSYFEIVFSYVGAAATKSILLGTIILVTAELFVSVRIDHPVWMVLFLVLTAVTFSLLGFIIGVWADNFEKLQFVPLIIITPLTFLGGSFYSIHMLPPFWQSVTLLNPVFYLVSGFRWSFYSLADVGVSISVAMTFVFLAICLVIVAWIFRTGYRIKT
;
A
#
# COMPACT_ATOMS: atom_id res chain seq x y z
N MET A 1 -5.34 -17.06 -21.89
CA MET A 1 -5.80 -16.20 -20.80
C MET A 1 -7.29 -15.95 -20.95
N ASN A 2 -8.09 -16.32 -19.95
CA ASN A 2 -9.55 -16.13 -19.97
C ASN A 2 -9.89 -14.71 -19.50
N LEU A 3 -9.88 -13.75 -20.43
CA LEU A 3 -10.15 -12.34 -20.14
C LEU A 3 -11.57 -12.10 -19.56
N HIS A 4 -12.55 -12.96 -19.89
CA HIS A 4 -13.89 -12.83 -19.33
C HIS A 4 -13.90 -13.13 -17.83
N ALA A 5 -13.18 -14.17 -17.39
CA ALA A 5 -13.06 -14.50 -15.98
C ALA A 5 -12.30 -13.39 -15.21
N VAL A 6 -11.18 -12.90 -15.75
CA VAL A 6 -10.43 -11.78 -15.17
C VAL A 6 -11.33 -10.56 -14.99
N ARG A 7 -12.07 -10.18 -16.04
CA ARG A 7 -13.00 -9.04 -16.00
C ARG A 7 -14.12 -9.25 -14.98
N ALA A 8 -14.67 -10.46 -14.89
CA ALA A 8 -15.75 -10.78 -13.97
C ALA A 8 -15.30 -10.63 -12.50
N ILE A 9 -14.16 -11.23 -12.12
CA ILE A 9 -13.60 -11.14 -10.77
C ILE A 9 -13.25 -9.69 -10.43
N TYR A 10 -12.56 -8.99 -11.34
CA TYR A 10 -12.19 -7.60 -11.18
C TYR A 10 -13.43 -6.69 -10.99
N ALA A 11 -14.44 -6.84 -11.83
CA ALA A 11 -15.66 -6.06 -11.76
C ALA A 11 -16.45 -6.33 -10.47
N PHE A 12 -16.49 -7.59 -10.01
CA PHE A 12 -17.10 -7.96 -8.72
C PHE A 12 -16.42 -7.24 -7.56
N GLU A 13 -15.09 -7.25 -7.54
CA GLU A 13 -14.28 -6.55 -6.52
C GLU A 13 -14.49 -5.02 -6.55
N MET A 14 -14.57 -4.43 -7.73
CA MET A 14 -14.84 -3.00 -7.87
C MET A 14 -16.28 -2.65 -7.45
N ALA A 15 -17.26 -3.51 -7.76
CA ALA A 15 -18.65 -3.34 -7.31
C ALA A 15 -18.78 -3.42 -5.78
N ARG A 16 -17.96 -4.27 -5.12
CA ARG A 16 -17.88 -4.32 -3.66
C ARG A 16 -17.44 -2.96 -3.08
N THR A 17 -16.45 -2.33 -3.67
CA THR A 17 -15.98 -1.00 -3.24
C THR A 17 -17.07 0.06 -3.35
N ARG A 18 -17.86 0.04 -4.43
CA ARG A 18 -18.99 0.96 -4.59
C ARG A 18 -20.06 0.80 -3.48
N ARG A 19 -20.24 -0.40 -2.96
CA ARG A 19 -21.17 -0.67 -1.83
C ARG A 19 -20.61 -0.24 -0.49
N THR A 20 -19.27 -0.13 -0.36
CA THR A 20 -18.57 0.22 0.89
C THR A 20 -17.80 1.54 0.77
N LEU A 21 -18.28 2.50 -0.03
CA LEU A 21 -17.59 3.77 -0.33
C LEU A 21 -17.19 4.55 0.92
N PHE A 22 -18.09 4.64 1.89
CA PHE A 22 -17.81 5.34 3.14
C PHE A 22 -16.60 4.75 3.87
N GLN A 23 -16.54 3.43 4.00
CA GLN A 23 -15.46 2.75 4.69
C GLN A 23 -14.17 2.71 3.85
N SER A 24 -14.31 2.55 2.53
CA SER A 24 -13.16 2.32 1.63
C SER A 24 -12.48 3.61 1.19
N ILE A 25 -13.19 4.75 1.17
CA ILE A 25 -12.67 6.03 0.66
C ILE A 25 -12.88 7.15 1.67
N VAL A 26 -14.10 7.39 2.14
CA VAL A 26 -14.40 8.56 2.98
C VAL A 26 -13.66 8.49 4.31
N SER A 27 -13.69 7.34 4.99
CA SER A 27 -13.00 7.17 6.28
C SER A 27 -11.48 7.38 6.19
N PRO A 28 -10.73 6.77 5.25
CA PRO A 28 -9.31 7.06 5.09
C PRO A 28 -9.01 8.52 4.72
N VAL A 29 -9.83 9.16 3.88
CA VAL A 29 -9.65 10.57 3.51
C VAL A 29 -9.83 11.48 4.71
N ILE A 30 -10.89 11.27 5.52
CA ILE A 30 -11.10 12.02 6.77
C ILE A 30 -9.93 11.83 7.72
N SER A 31 -9.49 10.58 7.94
CA SER A 31 -8.37 10.29 8.84
C SER A 31 -7.09 10.98 8.37
N THR A 32 -6.79 10.95 7.08
CA THR A 32 -5.60 11.61 6.52
C THR A 32 -5.72 13.14 6.59
N SER A 33 -6.92 13.69 6.36
CA SER A 33 -7.17 15.13 6.54
C SER A 33 -6.93 15.57 7.99
N LEU A 34 -7.36 14.76 8.97
CA LEU A 34 -7.06 15.01 10.38
C LEU A 34 -5.55 14.96 10.67
N TYR A 35 -4.83 14.05 10.04
CA TYR A 35 -3.37 14.05 10.14
C TYR A 35 -2.76 15.34 9.59
N PHE A 36 -3.22 15.86 8.46
CA PHE A 36 -2.75 17.15 7.94
C PHE A 36 -3.04 18.30 8.90
N VAL A 37 -4.21 18.34 9.50
CA VAL A 37 -4.56 19.38 10.49
C VAL A 37 -3.69 19.25 11.74
N VAL A 38 -3.60 18.05 12.32
CA VAL A 38 -2.88 17.84 13.59
C VAL A 38 -1.36 18.00 13.39
N PHE A 39 -0.78 17.30 12.42
CA PHE A 39 0.67 17.36 12.21
C PHE A 39 1.10 18.64 11.51
N GLY A 40 0.35 19.10 10.52
CA GLY A 40 0.65 20.34 9.81
C GLY A 40 0.50 21.58 10.70
N ALA A 41 -0.56 21.69 11.51
CA ALA A 41 -0.78 22.82 12.38
C ALA A 41 -0.02 22.72 13.71
N ALA A 42 -0.16 21.60 14.45
CA ALA A 42 0.40 21.48 15.80
C ALA A 42 1.93 21.28 15.79
N ILE A 43 2.45 20.45 14.90
CA ILE A 43 3.90 20.20 14.81
C ILE A 43 4.55 21.21 13.87
N GLY A 44 3.91 21.57 12.75
CA GLY A 44 4.41 22.58 11.83
C GLY A 44 4.58 23.97 12.45
N SER A 45 3.87 24.28 13.54
CA SER A 45 4.11 25.51 14.32
C SER A 45 5.45 25.49 15.09
N ARG A 46 6.03 24.33 15.35
CA ARG A 46 7.30 24.14 16.06
C ARG A 46 8.45 23.77 15.13
N ILE A 47 8.17 23.00 14.09
CA ILE A 47 9.12 22.61 13.04
C ILE A 47 8.60 23.24 11.75
N SER A 48 9.09 24.43 11.42
CA SER A 48 8.64 25.16 10.24
C SER A 48 9.03 24.44 8.95
N GLU A 49 10.23 23.88 8.89
CA GLU A 49 10.81 23.25 7.69
C GLU A 49 11.61 22.00 8.02
N VAL A 50 11.58 21.05 7.11
CA VAL A 50 12.48 19.86 7.08
C VAL A 50 13.12 19.83 5.71
N ASP A 51 14.45 19.87 5.65
CA ASP A 51 15.24 19.86 4.42
C ASP A 51 14.80 20.96 3.41
N GLY A 52 14.41 22.14 3.89
CA GLY A 52 13.97 23.29 3.06
C GLY A 52 12.54 23.20 2.55
N ILE A 53 11.73 22.27 3.06
CA ILE A 53 10.31 22.11 2.73
C ILE A 53 9.47 22.33 3.99
N THR A 54 8.32 22.99 3.85
CA THR A 54 7.39 23.13 4.96
C THR A 54 6.98 21.76 5.49
N TYR A 55 6.94 21.60 6.81
CA TYR A 55 6.64 20.30 7.44
C TYR A 55 5.33 19.69 6.94
N GLY A 56 4.28 20.52 6.72
CA GLY A 56 3.02 20.06 6.16
C GLY A 56 3.17 19.43 4.77
N ALA A 57 3.98 20.00 3.88
CA ALA A 57 4.25 19.43 2.56
C ALA A 57 5.14 18.18 2.65
N PHE A 58 6.12 18.17 3.56
CA PHE A 58 7.02 17.04 3.78
C PHE A 58 6.29 15.74 4.15
N ILE A 59 5.22 15.82 4.94
CA ILE A 59 4.47 14.62 5.38
C ILE A 59 3.49 14.08 4.32
N VAL A 60 3.16 14.84 3.26
CA VAL A 60 2.20 14.42 2.22
C VAL A 60 2.55 13.06 1.61
N PRO A 61 3.76 12.84 1.06
CA PRO A 61 4.12 11.55 0.49
C PRO A 61 4.04 10.40 1.50
N GLY A 62 4.44 10.65 2.75
CA GLY A 62 4.37 9.67 3.84
C GLY A 62 2.94 9.26 4.18
N LEU A 63 2.00 10.21 4.26
CA LEU A 63 0.58 9.95 4.52
C LEU A 63 -0.10 9.21 3.37
N ILE A 64 0.24 9.54 2.12
CA ILE A 64 -0.23 8.80 0.95
C ILE A 64 0.25 7.35 1.05
N MET A 65 1.54 7.13 1.34
CA MET A 65 2.11 5.79 1.48
C MET A 65 1.48 5.01 2.64
N LEU A 66 1.27 5.62 3.80
CA LEU A 66 0.60 4.98 4.93
C LEU A 66 -0.78 4.43 4.54
N SER A 67 -1.57 5.25 3.86
CA SER A 67 -2.92 4.87 3.40
C SER A 67 -2.85 3.84 2.27
N LEU A 68 -1.94 4.01 1.32
CA LEU A 68 -1.75 3.10 0.18
C LEU A 68 -1.37 1.69 0.65
N LEU A 69 -0.38 1.58 1.55
CA LEU A 69 0.12 0.30 2.06
C LEU A 69 -0.95 -0.45 2.83
N THR A 70 -1.58 0.21 3.80
CA THR A 70 -2.63 -0.40 4.63
C THR A 70 -3.84 -0.81 3.80
N GLN A 71 -4.29 0.01 2.87
CA GLN A 71 -5.43 -0.31 2.00
C GLN A 71 -5.12 -1.38 0.96
N SER A 72 -3.91 -1.38 0.38
CA SER A 72 -3.51 -2.43 -0.56
C SER A 72 -3.52 -3.80 0.10
N VAL A 73 -2.94 -3.90 1.30
CA VAL A 73 -2.94 -5.15 2.07
C VAL A 73 -4.36 -5.55 2.47
N SER A 74 -5.13 -4.64 3.06
CA SER A 74 -6.49 -4.95 3.55
C SER A 74 -7.44 -5.34 2.43
N ASN A 75 -7.45 -4.61 1.30
CA ASN A 75 -8.33 -4.90 0.17
C ASN A 75 -8.01 -6.25 -0.48
N ALA A 76 -6.73 -6.56 -0.68
CA ALA A 76 -6.31 -7.81 -1.30
C ALA A 76 -6.52 -9.00 -0.37
N SER A 77 -6.17 -8.86 0.92
CA SER A 77 -6.33 -9.94 1.88
C SER A 77 -7.80 -10.29 2.10
N PHE A 78 -8.67 -9.31 2.26
CA PHE A 78 -10.11 -9.55 2.37
C PHE A 78 -10.69 -10.13 1.08
N GLY A 79 -10.20 -9.67 -0.09
CA GLY A 79 -10.66 -10.13 -1.40
C GLY A 79 -10.58 -11.64 -1.57
N ILE A 80 -9.44 -12.26 -1.22
CA ILE A 80 -9.25 -13.71 -1.34
C ILE A 80 -9.73 -14.48 -0.10
N TYR A 81 -9.65 -13.88 1.09
CA TYR A 81 -10.08 -14.53 2.32
C TYR A 81 -11.59 -14.75 2.36
N PHE A 82 -12.39 -13.76 1.95
CA PHE A 82 -13.84 -13.85 2.03
C PHE A 82 -14.44 -15.01 1.20
N PRO A 83 -14.07 -15.22 -0.08
CA PRO A 83 -14.46 -16.42 -0.81
C PRO A 83 -14.02 -17.74 -0.15
N LYS A 84 -12.85 -17.75 0.49
CA LYS A 84 -12.35 -18.90 1.24
C LYS A 84 -13.24 -19.16 2.47
N PHE A 85 -13.58 -18.12 3.22
CA PHE A 85 -14.43 -18.20 4.41
C PHE A 85 -15.86 -18.66 4.08
N THR A 86 -16.44 -18.19 2.97
CA THR A 86 -17.81 -18.57 2.55
C THR A 86 -17.87 -19.88 1.78
N GLY A 87 -16.71 -20.47 1.41
CA GLY A 87 -16.65 -21.66 0.58
C GLY A 87 -16.82 -21.41 -0.92
N THR A 88 -17.14 -20.19 -1.36
CA THR A 88 -17.28 -19.84 -2.78
C THR A 88 -15.97 -19.94 -3.58
N ILE A 89 -14.83 -20.06 -2.89
CA ILE A 89 -13.55 -20.32 -3.54
C ILE A 89 -13.55 -21.63 -4.33
N TYR A 90 -14.29 -22.64 -3.90
CA TYR A 90 -14.38 -23.93 -4.62
C TYR A 90 -15.10 -23.79 -5.96
N GLU A 91 -16.08 -22.90 -6.03
CA GLU A 91 -16.76 -22.56 -7.30
C GLU A 91 -15.77 -21.89 -8.25
N LEU A 92 -14.96 -20.95 -7.75
CA LEU A 92 -13.90 -20.27 -8.50
C LEU A 92 -12.85 -21.25 -9.02
N LEU A 93 -12.45 -22.24 -8.21
CA LEU A 93 -11.46 -23.27 -8.58
C LEU A 93 -12.03 -24.36 -9.51
N SER A 94 -13.35 -24.51 -9.61
CA SER A 94 -14.01 -25.47 -10.51
C SER A 94 -14.12 -24.98 -11.95
N VAL A 95 -14.02 -23.66 -12.16
CA VAL A 95 -14.05 -23.04 -13.49
C VAL A 95 -12.65 -23.11 -14.13
N PRO A 96 -12.53 -23.21 -15.48
CA PRO A 96 -11.25 -23.24 -16.17
C PRO A 96 -10.56 -21.87 -16.17
N VAL A 97 -10.15 -21.43 -14.97
CA VAL A 97 -9.41 -20.18 -14.71
C VAL A 97 -8.03 -20.54 -14.15
N SER A 98 -6.99 -19.95 -14.74
CA SER A 98 -5.63 -20.18 -14.28
C SER A 98 -5.35 -19.43 -12.98
N TYR A 99 -4.43 -19.94 -12.18
CA TYR A 99 -4.00 -19.28 -10.94
C TYR A 99 -3.47 -17.86 -11.17
N PHE A 100 -2.78 -17.65 -12.29
CA PHE A 100 -2.31 -16.32 -12.68
C PHE A 100 -3.48 -15.33 -12.89
N GLU A 101 -4.56 -15.78 -13.53
CA GLU A 101 -5.76 -14.96 -13.77
C GLU A 101 -6.45 -14.60 -12.46
N ILE A 102 -6.52 -15.52 -11.51
CA ILE A 102 -7.07 -15.29 -10.16
C ILE A 102 -6.25 -14.20 -9.44
N VAL A 103 -4.93 -14.40 -9.34
CA VAL A 103 -4.03 -13.44 -8.68
C VAL A 103 -4.11 -12.07 -9.36
N PHE A 104 -3.99 -12.03 -10.69
CA PHE A 104 -4.03 -10.80 -11.45
C PHE A 104 -5.34 -10.01 -11.22
N SER A 105 -6.46 -10.71 -11.12
CA SER A 105 -7.77 -10.09 -10.91
C SER A 105 -7.90 -9.48 -9.51
N TYR A 106 -7.61 -10.24 -8.46
CA TYR A 106 -7.72 -9.76 -7.08
C TYR A 106 -6.69 -8.70 -6.74
N VAL A 107 -5.43 -8.93 -7.11
CA VAL A 107 -4.32 -7.98 -6.88
C VAL A 107 -4.54 -6.71 -7.71
N GLY A 108 -4.92 -6.85 -8.97
CA GLY A 108 -5.23 -5.71 -9.84
C GLY A 108 -6.38 -4.86 -9.32
N ALA A 109 -7.47 -5.48 -8.85
CA ALA A 109 -8.58 -4.74 -8.25
C ALA A 109 -8.16 -4.02 -6.95
N ALA A 110 -7.43 -4.69 -6.06
CA ALA A 110 -6.94 -4.10 -4.81
C ALA A 110 -5.97 -2.94 -5.08
N ALA A 111 -5.01 -3.13 -5.99
CA ALA A 111 -4.07 -2.08 -6.39
C ALA A 111 -4.80 -0.86 -6.98
N THR A 112 -5.76 -1.08 -7.88
CA THR A 112 -6.55 0.02 -8.47
C THR A 112 -7.30 0.82 -7.40
N LYS A 113 -7.95 0.14 -6.43
CA LYS A 113 -8.64 0.80 -5.31
C LYS A 113 -7.68 1.66 -4.50
N SER A 114 -6.49 1.14 -4.20
CA SER A 114 -5.49 1.82 -3.38
C SER A 114 -4.84 2.99 -4.11
N ILE A 115 -4.58 2.86 -5.41
CA ILE A 115 -4.09 3.95 -6.26
C ILE A 115 -5.13 5.08 -6.32
N LEU A 116 -6.40 4.73 -6.52
CA LEU A 116 -7.50 5.70 -6.56
C LEU A 116 -7.59 6.46 -5.22
N LEU A 117 -7.50 5.76 -4.09
CA LEU A 117 -7.46 6.38 -2.77
C LEU A 117 -6.23 7.29 -2.59
N GLY A 118 -5.04 6.82 -2.96
CA GLY A 118 -3.82 7.62 -2.89
C GLY A 118 -3.90 8.90 -3.72
N THR A 119 -4.52 8.82 -4.91
CA THR A 119 -4.78 9.99 -5.76
C THR A 119 -5.79 10.96 -5.12
N ILE A 120 -6.85 10.45 -4.49
CA ILE A 120 -7.83 11.28 -3.77
C ILE A 120 -7.15 11.98 -2.58
N ILE A 121 -6.30 11.27 -1.84
CA ILE A 121 -5.54 11.85 -0.72
C ILE A 121 -4.60 12.94 -1.22
N LEU A 122 -3.92 12.74 -2.35
CA LEU A 122 -3.05 13.74 -2.97
C LEU A 122 -3.83 15.01 -3.32
N VAL A 123 -4.97 14.87 -3.99
CA VAL A 123 -5.86 16.00 -4.31
C VAL A 123 -6.37 16.68 -3.04
N THR A 124 -6.69 15.92 -2.01
CA THR A 124 -7.11 16.47 -0.71
C THR A 124 -5.98 17.22 -0.02
N ALA A 125 -4.73 16.75 -0.14
CA ALA A 125 -3.57 17.40 0.46
C ALA A 125 -3.34 18.81 -0.10
N GLU A 126 -3.64 19.05 -1.38
CA GLU A 126 -3.57 20.37 -2.02
C GLU A 126 -4.48 21.43 -1.38
N LEU A 127 -5.52 21.01 -0.67
CA LEU A 127 -6.40 21.92 0.08
C LEU A 127 -5.74 22.46 1.37
N PHE A 128 -4.71 21.76 1.87
CA PHE A 128 -4.04 22.10 3.13
C PHE A 128 -2.65 22.67 2.92
N VAL A 129 -1.94 22.22 1.89
CA VAL A 129 -0.56 22.62 1.59
C VAL A 129 -0.33 22.62 0.09
N SER A 130 0.50 23.54 -0.40
CA SER A 130 0.93 23.51 -1.80
C SER A 130 1.92 22.35 -2.02
N VAL A 131 1.50 21.35 -2.80
CA VAL A 131 2.32 20.19 -3.13
C VAL A 131 3.04 20.44 -4.44
N ARG A 132 4.36 20.18 -4.46
CA ARG A 132 5.17 20.24 -5.67
C ARG A 132 5.53 18.83 -6.10
N ILE A 133 5.42 18.54 -7.38
CA ILE A 133 5.78 17.24 -7.95
C ILE A 133 6.86 17.47 -9.02
N ASP A 134 8.13 17.19 -8.64
CA ASP A 134 9.26 17.40 -9.54
C ASP A 134 9.38 16.29 -10.59
N HIS A 135 9.00 15.05 -10.22
CA HIS A 135 9.16 13.88 -11.07
C HIS A 135 7.85 13.08 -11.20
N PRO A 136 6.84 13.56 -11.97
CA PRO A 136 5.50 12.93 -12.01
C PRO A 136 5.50 11.49 -12.53
N VAL A 137 6.38 11.14 -13.46
CA VAL A 137 6.50 9.77 -13.99
C VAL A 137 6.97 8.80 -12.90
N TRP A 138 7.97 9.22 -12.09
CA TRP A 138 8.47 8.43 -10.99
C TRP A 138 7.45 8.32 -9.86
N MET A 139 6.70 9.40 -9.59
CA MET A 139 5.59 9.37 -8.63
C MET A 139 4.58 8.28 -8.99
N VAL A 140 4.10 8.25 -10.24
CA VAL A 140 3.16 7.24 -10.71
C VAL A 140 3.78 5.84 -10.64
N LEU A 141 5.06 5.69 -11.02
CA LEU A 141 5.77 4.41 -10.97
C LEU A 141 5.84 3.86 -9.54
N PHE A 142 6.29 4.66 -8.57
CA PHE A 142 6.34 4.25 -7.16
C PHE A 142 4.94 3.95 -6.61
N LEU A 143 3.93 4.76 -6.95
CA LEU A 143 2.55 4.55 -6.54
C LEU A 143 2.03 3.19 -7.02
N VAL A 144 2.21 2.88 -8.30
CA VAL A 144 1.76 1.62 -8.90
C VAL A 144 2.55 0.43 -8.38
N LEU A 145 3.89 0.50 -8.36
CA LEU A 145 4.73 -0.58 -7.85
C LEU A 145 4.41 -0.91 -6.38
N THR A 146 4.26 0.10 -5.55
CA THR A 146 3.91 -0.08 -4.14
C THR A 146 2.53 -0.70 -3.99
N ALA A 147 1.52 -0.19 -4.71
CA ALA A 147 0.16 -0.73 -4.66
C ALA A 147 0.12 -2.20 -5.09
N VAL A 148 0.80 -2.57 -6.17
CA VAL A 148 0.86 -3.96 -6.66
C VAL A 148 1.59 -4.85 -5.67
N THR A 149 2.76 -4.43 -5.18
CA THR A 149 3.58 -5.22 -4.24
C THR A 149 2.83 -5.50 -2.94
N PHE A 150 2.19 -4.48 -2.36
CA PHE A 150 1.45 -4.65 -1.11
C PHE A 150 0.08 -5.31 -1.32
N SER A 151 -0.51 -5.24 -2.50
CA SER A 151 -1.67 -6.07 -2.84
C SER A 151 -1.28 -7.55 -2.98
N LEU A 152 -0.11 -7.87 -3.53
CA LEU A 152 0.43 -9.24 -3.54
C LEU A 152 0.67 -9.75 -2.12
N LEU A 153 1.30 -8.93 -1.27
CA LEU A 153 1.49 -9.27 0.14
C LEU A 153 0.14 -9.50 0.83
N GLY A 154 -0.84 -8.63 0.60
CA GLY A 154 -2.21 -8.78 1.12
C GLY A 154 -2.87 -10.08 0.64
N PHE A 155 -2.70 -10.43 -0.63
CA PHE A 155 -3.18 -11.70 -1.17
C PHE A 155 -2.57 -12.90 -0.44
N ILE A 156 -1.25 -12.90 -0.20
CA ILE A 156 -0.54 -13.94 0.57
C ILE A 156 -1.13 -14.06 1.98
N ILE A 157 -1.35 -12.91 2.65
CA ILE A 157 -1.93 -12.87 4.00
C ILE A 157 -3.35 -13.43 3.99
N GLY A 158 -4.17 -13.08 3.01
CA GLY A 158 -5.54 -13.58 2.88
C GLY A 158 -5.61 -15.09 2.67
N VAL A 159 -4.66 -15.67 1.92
CA VAL A 159 -4.53 -17.13 1.79
C VAL A 159 -4.09 -17.77 3.12
N TRP A 160 -3.16 -17.13 3.85
CA TRP A 160 -2.62 -17.64 5.11
C TRP A 160 -3.61 -17.56 6.28
N ALA A 161 -4.45 -16.51 6.32
CA ALA A 161 -5.36 -16.26 7.43
C ALA A 161 -6.45 -17.34 7.55
N ASP A 162 -6.72 -17.77 8.79
CA ASP A 162 -7.78 -18.75 9.12
C ASP A 162 -9.00 -18.05 9.74
N ASN A 163 -8.83 -16.83 10.23
CA ASN A 163 -9.89 -16.05 10.87
C ASN A 163 -9.72 -14.54 10.58
N PHE A 164 -10.77 -13.77 10.87
CA PHE A 164 -10.76 -12.31 10.68
C PHE A 164 -9.75 -11.58 11.55
N GLU A 165 -9.42 -12.12 12.74
CA GLU A 165 -8.44 -11.54 13.63
C GLU A 165 -7.04 -11.56 12.99
N LYS A 166 -6.61 -12.71 12.46
CA LYS A 166 -5.33 -12.83 11.72
C LYS A 166 -5.29 -11.93 10.49
N LEU A 167 -6.43 -11.74 9.83
CA LEU A 167 -6.52 -10.88 8.67
C LEU A 167 -6.22 -9.41 9.00
N GLN A 168 -6.69 -8.93 10.16
CA GLN A 168 -6.47 -7.55 10.63
C GLN A 168 -5.14 -7.37 11.36
N PHE A 169 -4.58 -8.45 11.90
CA PHE A 169 -3.34 -8.41 12.67
C PHE A 169 -2.18 -7.80 11.84
N VAL A 170 -1.99 -8.26 10.61
CA VAL A 170 -0.85 -7.83 9.80
C VAL A 170 -0.95 -6.34 9.41
N PRO A 171 -2.07 -5.82 8.87
CA PRO A 171 -2.17 -4.39 8.59
C PRO A 171 -1.96 -3.50 9.81
N LEU A 172 -2.55 -3.84 10.96
CA LEU A 172 -2.54 -3.00 12.15
C LEU A 172 -1.23 -3.09 12.94
N ILE A 173 -0.71 -4.30 13.13
CA ILE A 173 0.40 -4.54 14.06
C ILE A 173 1.76 -4.60 13.34
N ILE A 174 1.76 -4.88 12.04
CA ILE A 174 3.01 -4.96 11.27
C ILE A 174 3.12 -3.77 10.31
N ILE A 175 2.18 -3.62 9.36
CA ILE A 175 2.31 -2.63 8.29
C ILE A 175 2.28 -1.20 8.84
N THR A 176 1.36 -0.90 9.75
CA THR A 176 1.25 0.45 10.31
C THR A 176 2.52 0.87 11.04
N PRO A 177 3.08 0.11 12.02
CA PRO A 177 4.35 0.48 12.66
C PRO A 177 5.54 0.54 11.68
N LEU A 178 5.63 -0.37 10.71
CA LEU A 178 6.68 -0.31 9.69
C LEU A 178 6.58 0.96 8.85
N THR A 179 5.36 1.44 8.55
CA THR A 179 5.18 2.68 7.79
C THR A 179 5.55 3.90 8.62
N PHE A 180 5.22 3.92 9.91
CA PHE A 180 5.69 4.97 10.82
C PHE A 180 7.21 5.00 10.93
N LEU A 181 7.84 3.84 11.18
CA LEU A 181 9.30 3.69 11.19
C LEU A 181 9.94 3.86 9.80
N GLY A 182 9.17 3.81 8.75
CA GLY A 182 9.60 4.03 7.37
C GLY A 182 9.83 5.50 7.00
N GLY A 183 9.82 6.43 7.97
CA GLY A 183 10.09 7.83 7.71
C GLY A 183 8.90 8.59 7.12
N SER A 184 7.67 8.15 7.35
CA SER A 184 6.48 8.84 6.84
C SER A 184 6.31 10.25 7.39
N PHE A 185 6.76 10.51 8.62
CA PHE A 185 6.57 11.75 9.36
C PHE A 185 7.87 12.49 9.71
N TYR A 186 9.03 11.91 9.41
CA TYR A 186 10.35 12.47 9.73
C TYR A 186 11.37 12.00 8.68
N SER A 187 12.51 12.70 8.60
CA SER A 187 13.70 12.25 7.86
C SER A 187 14.53 11.32 8.73
N ILE A 188 15.19 10.31 8.15
CA ILE A 188 16.05 9.37 8.88
C ILE A 188 17.13 10.08 9.70
N HIS A 189 17.59 11.24 9.22
CA HIS A 189 18.62 12.06 9.88
C HIS A 189 18.16 12.65 11.21
N MET A 190 16.85 12.69 11.47
CA MET A 190 16.30 13.17 12.75
C MET A 190 16.32 12.09 13.84
N LEU A 191 16.63 10.83 13.50
CA LEU A 191 16.67 9.73 14.45
C LEU A 191 18.04 9.55 15.11
N PRO A 192 18.10 9.03 16.35
CA PRO A 192 19.33 8.53 16.93
C PRO A 192 19.97 7.42 16.09
N PRO A 193 21.32 7.26 16.10
CA PRO A 193 22.04 6.32 15.23
C PRO A 193 21.53 4.88 15.27
N PHE A 194 21.13 4.39 16.43
CA PHE A 194 20.55 3.05 16.58
C PHE A 194 19.26 2.89 15.73
N TRP A 195 18.34 3.84 15.83
CA TRP A 195 17.08 3.80 15.08
C TRP A 195 17.27 4.03 13.59
N GLN A 196 18.29 4.79 13.18
CA GLN A 196 18.66 4.89 11.76
C GLN A 196 19.00 3.51 11.18
N SER A 197 19.83 2.73 11.90
CA SER A 197 20.20 1.37 11.49
C SER A 197 18.98 0.44 11.42
N VAL A 198 18.06 0.53 12.37
CA VAL A 198 16.82 -0.25 12.37
C VAL A 198 15.92 0.14 11.19
N THR A 199 15.81 1.42 10.89
CA THR A 199 15.03 1.93 9.76
C THR A 199 15.55 1.44 8.42
N LEU A 200 16.86 1.30 8.25
CA LEU A 200 17.48 0.74 7.03
C LEU A 200 17.13 -0.74 6.78
N LEU A 201 16.73 -1.48 7.81
CA LEU A 201 16.22 -2.85 7.65
C LEU A 201 14.73 -2.90 7.22
N ASN A 202 14.05 -1.77 7.29
CA ASN A 202 12.63 -1.66 6.97
C ASN A 202 12.43 -1.48 5.45
N PRO A 203 11.80 -2.44 4.73
CA PRO A 203 11.56 -2.28 3.29
C PRO A 203 10.63 -1.10 2.95
N VAL A 204 9.72 -0.73 3.85
CA VAL A 204 8.80 0.39 3.65
C VAL A 204 9.53 1.74 3.59
N PHE A 205 10.66 1.86 4.30
CA PHE A 205 11.50 3.06 4.28
C PHE A 205 11.95 3.44 2.85
N TYR A 206 12.39 2.46 2.08
CA TYR A 206 12.83 2.68 0.69
C TYR A 206 11.70 3.14 -0.21
N LEU A 207 10.49 2.63 0.01
CA LEU A 207 9.28 3.03 -0.73
C LEU A 207 8.90 4.47 -0.42
N VAL A 208 8.89 4.84 0.87
CA VAL A 208 8.55 6.20 1.32
C VAL A 208 9.61 7.19 0.84
N SER A 209 10.90 6.87 0.98
CA SER A 209 12.01 7.71 0.53
C SER A 209 11.98 7.94 -0.99
N GLY A 210 11.83 6.89 -1.79
CA GLY A 210 11.73 7.00 -3.25
C GLY A 210 10.49 7.76 -3.69
N PHE A 211 9.36 7.55 -3.05
CA PHE A 211 8.13 8.28 -3.36
C PHE A 211 8.25 9.78 -2.98
N ARG A 212 8.85 10.10 -1.83
CA ARG A 212 9.12 11.49 -1.42
C ARG A 212 10.06 12.19 -2.40
N TRP A 213 11.09 11.49 -2.87
CA TRP A 213 11.99 12.04 -3.87
C TRP A 213 11.23 12.46 -5.14
N SER A 214 10.22 11.72 -5.55
CA SER A 214 9.46 12.07 -6.75
C SER A 214 8.68 13.39 -6.61
N PHE A 215 8.41 13.83 -5.38
CA PHE A 215 7.76 15.10 -5.09
C PHE A 215 8.75 16.27 -5.02
N TYR A 216 9.84 16.10 -4.27
CA TYR A 216 10.67 17.24 -3.84
C TYR A 216 12.13 17.10 -4.24
N SER A 217 12.50 16.09 -5.00
CA SER A 217 13.90 15.74 -5.28
C SER A 217 14.74 15.44 -4.02
N LEU A 218 14.08 15.22 -2.87
CA LEU A 218 14.71 14.89 -1.59
C LEU A 218 14.53 13.41 -1.29
N ALA A 219 15.65 12.73 -1.05
CA ALA A 219 15.66 11.31 -0.71
C ALA A 219 16.58 11.06 0.49
N ASP A 220 16.09 10.30 1.46
CA ASP A 220 16.93 9.83 2.58
C ASP A 220 17.99 8.79 2.13
N VAL A 221 17.73 8.08 1.02
CA VAL A 221 18.65 7.11 0.38
C VAL A 221 18.60 7.26 -1.14
N GLY A 222 19.65 6.83 -1.82
CA GLY A 222 19.72 6.91 -3.28
C GLY A 222 18.49 6.27 -3.97
N VAL A 223 17.90 6.96 -4.92
CA VAL A 223 16.66 6.55 -5.61
C VAL A 223 16.82 5.18 -6.29
N SER A 224 17.99 4.90 -6.85
CA SER A 224 18.31 3.58 -7.44
C SER A 224 18.18 2.44 -6.42
N ILE A 225 18.56 2.68 -5.17
CA ILE A 225 18.43 1.71 -4.08
C ILE A 225 16.95 1.53 -3.74
N SER A 226 16.18 2.62 -3.65
CA SER A 226 14.72 2.56 -3.40
C SER A 226 14.01 1.77 -4.48
N VAL A 227 14.31 2.00 -5.74
CA VAL A 227 13.76 1.25 -6.88
C VAL A 227 14.16 -0.23 -6.80
N ALA A 228 15.43 -0.53 -6.60
CA ALA A 228 15.93 -1.90 -6.49
C ALA A 228 15.25 -2.67 -5.35
N MET A 229 15.14 -2.06 -4.16
CA MET A 229 14.47 -2.68 -3.01
C MET A 229 12.98 -2.93 -3.26
N THR A 230 12.30 -2.02 -3.97
CA THR A 230 10.90 -2.22 -4.37
C THR A 230 10.76 -3.44 -5.28
N PHE A 231 11.63 -3.57 -6.28
CA PHE A 231 11.62 -4.73 -7.19
C PHE A 231 12.00 -6.03 -6.47
N VAL A 232 12.96 -6.02 -5.55
CA VAL A 232 13.31 -7.18 -4.73
C VAL A 232 12.10 -7.64 -3.91
N PHE A 233 11.41 -6.71 -3.26
CA PHE A 233 10.23 -7.05 -2.47
C PHE A 233 9.08 -7.56 -3.33
N LEU A 234 8.84 -6.96 -4.51
CA LEU A 234 7.90 -7.45 -5.51
C LEU A 234 8.23 -8.89 -5.94
N ALA A 235 9.50 -9.14 -6.27
CA ALA A 235 9.96 -10.47 -6.68
C ALA A 235 9.75 -11.53 -5.58
N ILE A 236 10.06 -11.18 -4.32
CA ILE A 236 9.81 -12.06 -3.17
C ILE A 236 8.31 -12.42 -3.08
N CYS A 237 7.42 -11.43 -3.17
CA CYS A 237 5.97 -11.67 -3.14
C CYS A 237 5.52 -12.57 -4.29
N LEU A 238 6.02 -12.35 -5.51
CA LEU A 238 5.70 -13.17 -6.68
C LEU A 238 6.18 -14.62 -6.51
N VAL A 239 7.39 -14.82 -5.97
CA VAL A 239 7.92 -16.17 -5.68
C VAL A 239 7.05 -16.89 -4.65
N ILE A 240 6.66 -16.20 -3.57
CA ILE A 240 5.78 -16.79 -2.54
C ILE A 240 4.41 -17.14 -3.14
N VAL A 241 3.81 -16.28 -3.94
CA VAL A 241 2.54 -16.56 -4.62
C VAL A 241 2.67 -17.77 -5.55
N ALA A 242 3.73 -17.82 -6.35
CA ALA A 242 4.00 -18.96 -7.23
C ALA A 242 4.18 -20.27 -6.44
N TRP A 243 4.85 -20.23 -5.30
CA TRP A 243 5.02 -21.36 -4.41
C TRP A 243 3.67 -21.83 -3.82
N ILE A 244 2.83 -20.89 -3.33
CA ILE A 244 1.49 -21.20 -2.79
C ILE A 244 0.66 -21.97 -3.81
N PHE A 245 0.63 -21.52 -5.07
CA PHE A 245 -0.16 -22.19 -6.10
C PHE A 245 0.44 -23.52 -6.59
N ARG A 246 1.76 -23.66 -6.61
CA ARG A 246 2.42 -24.93 -6.95
C ARG A 246 2.18 -26.01 -5.90
N THR A 247 2.16 -25.62 -4.63
CA THR A 247 1.99 -26.56 -3.50
C THR A 247 0.52 -26.76 -3.12
N GLY A 248 -0.38 -25.88 -3.54
CA GLY A 248 -1.78 -25.83 -3.09
C GLY A 248 -1.94 -25.42 -1.64
N TYR A 249 -0.91 -24.78 -1.06
CA TYR A 249 -0.88 -24.42 0.35
C TYR A 249 -2.08 -23.56 0.74
N ARG A 250 -2.92 -24.05 1.68
CA ARG A 250 -4.10 -23.39 2.26
C ARG A 250 -5.13 -22.85 1.26
N ILE A 251 -5.09 -23.26 0.00
CA ILE A 251 -6.13 -22.90 -0.99
C ILE A 251 -7.23 -23.97 -1.00
N LYS A 252 -6.89 -25.22 -0.67
CA LYS A 252 -7.77 -26.38 -0.70
C LYS A 252 -8.01 -26.97 0.70
N THR A 253 -8.19 -26.17 1.70
CA THR A 253 -8.54 -26.63 3.07
C THR A 253 -9.99 -26.48 3.34
#